data_9d29f4d35b66a422fe42a36d21ff80d1
#
_entry.id   9d29f4d35b66a422fe42a36d21ff80d1
#
_cell.length_a   1.000
_cell.length_b   1.000
_cell.length_c   1.000
_cell.angle_alpha   90.00
_cell.angle_beta   90.00
_cell.angle_gamma   90.00
#
_symmetry.space_group_name_H-M   'P 1'
#
loop_
_entity.id
_entity.type
_entity.pdbx_description
1 polymer ?
#
loop_
_entity_poly.entity_id
_entity_poly.type
_entity_poly.pdbx_seq_one_letter_code
_entity_poly.pdbx_strand_id
1 'polypeptide(L)'
;MKTERCEIRIRGMICRSCTDEVSGMLLRTKGVVKATVSYRKALTEVSYDPALVTPDELEKRIKSLGYETGERSRAERLLDLGCAGLTVLLVWLLLRWGGASSEIGSASFGALFLVGLSTSPHCLGMCGGILLSACAGRKGRKAQLGAALGYNGGRMISYTALGAVFGALGTVLTYTLSMKSMLFTMLGLVVALLGLNMWGLLPALPSLPGEQNAACRLPDKLRHQTPLLVGLLTGLMPCGALYAAGLCAMSSGSAAKGAQLMLAFSLGTVPLMLLFASLGALLPRGWTKYLRKLGAVLVTSMGLKMLIGGLLLLRG
;
A
#
# COMPACT_ATOMS: atom_id res chain seq x y z
N MET A 1 -9.47 -8.09 45.07
CA MET A 1 -8.82 -7.31 44.00
C MET A 1 -9.86 -6.38 43.42
N LYS A 2 -9.66 -5.06 43.54
CA LYS A 2 -10.54 -4.06 42.93
C LYS A 2 -10.18 -4.00 41.44
N THR A 3 -11.01 -4.53 40.56
CA THR A 3 -10.81 -4.45 39.11
C THR A 3 -11.62 -3.28 38.56
N GLU A 4 -10.94 -2.37 37.88
CA GLU A 4 -11.55 -1.29 37.11
C GLU A 4 -11.57 -1.60 35.66
N ARG A 5 -12.49 -0.98 34.89
CA ARG A 5 -12.57 -1.10 33.44
C ARG A 5 -12.29 0.23 32.78
N CYS A 6 -11.44 0.24 31.77
CA CYS A 6 -11.25 1.41 30.92
C CYS A 6 -11.45 1.05 29.46
N GLU A 7 -11.94 2.00 28.71
CA GLU A 7 -12.06 1.92 27.25
C GLU A 7 -11.00 2.81 26.61
N ILE A 8 -10.15 2.22 25.78
CA ILE A 8 -9.10 2.93 25.05
C ILE A 8 -9.41 2.83 23.56
N ARG A 9 -9.61 3.98 22.92
CA ARG A 9 -9.72 4.03 21.44
C ARG A 9 -8.35 3.87 20.83
N ILE A 10 -8.20 2.85 19.96
CA ILE A 10 -6.94 2.54 19.29
C ILE A 10 -7.14 2.73 17.79
N ARG A 11 -6.31 3.57 17.19
CA ARG A 11 -6.29 3.82 15.75
C ARG A 11 -5.08 3.16 15.10
N GLY A 12 -5.22 2.78 13.83
CA GLY A 12 -4.15 2.14 13.07
C GLY A 12 -4.22 0.61 13.08
N MET A 13 -5.19 0.00 13.78
CA MET A 13 -5.47 -1.43 13.66
C MET A 13 -6.25 -1.69 12.36
N ILE A 14 -5.71 -2.54 11.50
CA ILE A 14 -6.28 -2.83 10.17
C ILE A 14 -6.61 -4.29 9.98
N CYS A 15 -6.13 -5.17 10.84
CA CYS A 15 -6.31 -6.61 10.70
C CYS A 15 -6.43 -7.30 12.06
N ARG A 16 -6.83 -8.57 12.01
CA ARG A 16 -6.99 -9.40 13.22
C ARG A 16 -5.67 -9.63 13.95
N SER A 17 -4.57 -9.72 13.22
CA SER A 17 -3.23 -9.86 13.80
C SER A 17 -2.83 -8.65 14.66
N CYS A 18 -3.25 -7.43 14.27
CA CYS A 18 -3.06 -6.24 15.10
C CYS A 18 -3.83 -6.36 16.43
N THR A 19 -5.03 -6.96 16.38
CA THR A 19 -5.83 -7.23 17.57
C THR A 19 -5.12 -8.20 18.52
N ASP A 20 -4.53 -9.26 17.95
CA ASP A 20 -3.83 -10.30 18.71
C ASP A 20 -2.53 -9.74 19.32
N GLU A 21 -1.81 -8.87 18.58
CA GLU A 21 -0.60 -8.22 19.05
C GLU A 21 -0.88 -7.28 20.24
N VAL A 22 -1.87 -6.41 20.10
CA VAL A 22 -2.27 -5.48 21.16
C VAL A 22 -2.81 -6.25 22.37
N SER A 23 -3.69 -7.23 22.16
CA SER A 23 -4.26 -8.06 23.20
C SER A 23 -3.17 -8.84 23.95
N GLY A 24 -2.24 -9.46 23.20
CA GLY A 24 -1.12 -10.21 23.77
C GLY A 24 -0.17 -9.34 24.60
N MET A 25 0.09 -8.10 24.18
CA MET A 25 0.90 -7.14 24.92
C MET A 25 0.18 -6.71 26.21
N LEU A 26 -1.11 -6.38 26.13
CA LEU A 26 -1.90 -5.96 27.27
C LEU A 26 -1.99 -7.08 28.34
N LEU A 27 -2.27 -8.32 27.92
CA LEU A 27 -2.36 -9.46 28.83
C LEU A 27 -1.02 -9.82 29.50
N ARG A 28 0.11 -9.47 28.88
CA ARG A 28 1.46 -9.62 29.50
C ARG A 28 1.82 -8.50 30.46
N THR A 29 1.00 -7.44 30.54
CA THR A 29 1.23 -6.32 31.44
C THR A 29 0.75 -6.69 32.86
N LYS A 30 1.61 -6.55 33.86
CA LYS A 30 1.26 -6.79 35.25
C LYS A 30 0.09 -5.88 35.65
N GLY A 31 -0.94 -6.45 36.28
CA GLY A 31 -2.13 -5.72 36.68
C GLY A 31 -3.29 -5.77 35.68
N VAL A 32 -3.11 -6.28 34.47
CA VAL A 32 -4.20 -6.50 33.51
C VAL A 32 -4.79 -7.89 33.70
N VAL A 33 -6.11 -7.92 33.94
CA VAL A 33 -6.87 -9.16 34.16
C VAL A 33 -7.50 -9.66 32.87
N LYS A 34 -8.04 -8.73 32.07
CA LYS A 34 -8.69 -9.05 30.78
C LYS A 34 -8.52 -7.92 29.81
N ALA A 35 -8.25 -8.22 28.54
CA ALA A 35 -8.20 -7.27 27.44
C ALA A 35 -9.03 -7.80 26.27
N THR A 36 -10.01 -7.02 25.83
CA THR A 36 -10.85 -7.31 24.66
C THR A 36 -10.63 -6.23 23.61
N VAL A 37 -9.97 -6.58 22.53
CA VAL A 37 -9.58 -5.65 21.46
C VAL A 37 -10.46 -5.86 20.23
N SER A 38 -11.03 -4.80 19.67
CA SER A 38 -11.84 -4.85 18.45
C SER A 38 -11.31 -3.85 17.42
N TYR A 39 -10.72 -4.37 16.34
CA TYR A 39 -10.27 -3.51 15.24
C TYR A 39 -11.44 -2.85 14.50
N ARG A 40 -12.60 -3.53 14.41
CA ARG A 40 -13.80 -2.99 13.73
C ARG A 40 -14.37 -1.76 14.45
N LYS A 41 -14.38 -1.79 15.77
CA LYS A 41 -14.87 -0.67 16.61
C LYS A 41 -13.76 0.34 16.92
N ALA A 42 -12.50 0.02 16.58
CA ALA A 42 -11.30 0.75 16.98
C ALA A 42 -11.25 0.99 18.50
N LEU A 43 -11.73 0.02 19.29
CA LEU A 43 -11.93 0.12 20.72
C LEU A 43 -11.28 -1.08 21.42
N THR A 44 -10.70 -0.81 22.59
CA THR A 44 -10.14 -1.82 23.49
C THR A 44 -10.73 -1.63 24.86
N GLU A 45 -11.36 -2.66 25.39
CA GLU A 45 -11.83 -2.75 26.76
C GLU A 45 -10.78 -3.50 27.57
N VAL A 46 -10.25 -2.85 28.63
CA VAL A 46 -9.25 -3.44 29.51
C VAL A 46 -9.79 -3.44 30.93
N SER A 47 -9.78 -4.63 31.57
CA SER A 47 -10.02 -4.79 33.00
C SER A 47 -8.67 -4.92 33.70
N TYR A 48 -8.37 -4.02 34.63
CA TYR A 48 -7.07 -3.91 35.27
C TYR A 48 -7.19 -3.61 36.79
N ASP A 49 -6.11 -3.82 37.51
CA ASP A 49 -5.99 -3.45 38.94
C ASP A 49 -5.33 -2.06 39.01
N PRO A 50 -6.07 -1.04 39.51
CA PRO A 50 -5.57 0.34 39.57
C PRO A 50 -4.37 0.53 40.53
N ALA A 51 -4.13 -0.44 41.44
CA ALA A 51 -2.95 -0.41 42.29
C ALA A 51 -1.64 -0.79 41.57
N LEU A 52 -1.73 -1.48 40.42
CA LEU A 52 -0.59 -2.03 39.70
C LEU A 52 -0.31 -1.32 38.34
N VAL A 53 -1.31 -0.78 37.70
CA VAL A 53 -1.18 -0.13 36.40
C VAL A 53 -2.21 0.98 36.22
N THR A 54 -1.81 2.07 35.58
CA THR A 54 -2.68 3.20 35.26
C THR A 54 -3.12 3.17 33.80
N PRO A 55 -4.27 3.76 33.39
CA PRO A 55 -4.71 3.88 32.01
C PRO A 55 -3.67 4.56 31.12
N ASP A 56 -2.97 5.58 31.64
CA ASP A 56 -1.92 6.30 30.90
C ASP A 56 -0.73 5.39 30.56
N GLU A 57 -0.40 4.47 31.44
CA GLU A 57 0.67 3.49 31.19
C GLU A 57 0.26 2.48 30.12
N LEU A 58 -1.00 2.02 30.14
CA LEU A 58 -1.57 1.16 29.09
C LEU A 58 -1.55 1.87 27.74
N GLU A 59 -1.93 3.15 27.67
CA GLU A 59 -1.85 3.94 26.46
C GLU A 59 -0.41 4.11 25.96
N LYS A 60 0.55 4.39 26.84
CA LYS A 60 1.98 4.49 26.47
C LYS A 60 2.50 3.20 25.86
N ARG A 61 2.11 2.06 26.41
CA ARG A 61 2.48 0.74 25.87
C ARG A 61 1.86 0.46 24.51
N ILE A 62 0.58 0.85 24.30
CA ILE A 62 -0.06 0.76 23.00
C ILE A 62 0.65 1.66 21.97
N LYS A 63 1.02 2.88 22.38
CA LYS A 63 1.80 3.81 21.54
C LYS A 63 3.19 3.27 21.20
N SER A 64 3.82 2.52 22.10
CA SER A 64 5.14 1.91 21.84
C SER A 64 5.11 0.81 20.77
N LEU A 65 3.95 0.17 20.55
CA LEU A 65 3.71 -0.75 19.45
C LEU A 65 3.49 -0.03 18.09
N GLY A 66 3.39 1.31 18.11
CA GLY A 66 3.16 2.11 16.90
C GLY A 66 1.70 2.41 16.61
N TYR A 67 0.79 2.06 17.51
CA TYR A 67 -0.64 2.41 17.42
C TYR A 67 -0.90 3.78 18.04
N GLU A 68 -1.96 4.45 17.60
CA GLU A 68 -2.40 5.73 18.16
C GLU A 68 -3.58 5.51 19.09
N THR A 69 -3.60 6.24 20.22
CA THR A 69 -4.71 6.21 21.18
C THR A 69 -5.45 7.54 21.20
N GLY A 70 -6.75 7.50 21.54
CA GLY A 70 -7.57 8.68 21.70
C GLY A 70 -8.16 9.27 20.41
N GLU A 71 -8.72 10.49 20.51
CA GLU A 71 -9.33 11.20 19.38
C GLU A 71 -8.28 11.92 18.50
N ARG A 72 -8.66 12.24 17.24
CA ARG A 72 -7.79 12.97 16.31
C ARG A 72 -7.52 14.39 16.84
N SER A 73 -6.25 14.75 16.96
CA SER A 73 -5.86 16.11 17.35
C SER A 73 -6.24 17.13 16.27
N ARG A 74 -6.33 18.43 16.63
CA ARG A 74 -6.56 19.50 15.65
C ARG A 74 -5.47 19.55 14.59
N ALA A 75 -4.21 19.32 14.97
CA ALA A 75 -3.08 19.26 14.03
C ALA A 75 -3.21 18.11 13.03
N GLU A 76 -3.74 16.96 13.45
CA GLU A 76 -4.01 15.83 12.53
C GLU A 76 -5.12 16.13 11.54
N ARG A 77 -6.18 16.81 11.98
CA ARG A 77 -7.26 17.24 11.09
C ARG A 77 -6.79 18.27 10.06
N LEU A 78 -5.95 19.23 10.47
CA LEU A 78 -5.33 20.19 9.56
C LEU A 78 -4.42 19.50 8.54
N LEU A 79 -3.64 18.50 8.98
CA LEU A 79 -2.81 17.71 8.10
C LEU A 79 -3.65 16.91 7.09
N ASP A 80 -4.78 16.34 7.52
CA ASP A 80 -5.70 15.61 6.64
C ASP A 80 -6.35 16.56 5.61
N LEU A 81 -6.73 17.78 6.01
CA LEU A 81 -7.21 18.82 5.10
C LEU A 81 -6.14 19.27 4.12
N GLY A 82 -4.90 19.48 4.58
CA GLY A 82 -3.76 19.79 3.73
C GLY A 82 -3.47 18.68 2.70
N CYS A 83 -3.52 17.43 3.13
CA CYS A 83 -3.41 16.29 2.23
C CYS A 83 -4.56 16.22 1.21
N ALA A 84 -5.79 16.51 1.63
CA ALA A 84 -6.94 16.59 0.72
C ALA A 84 -6.77 17.70 -0.33
N GLY A 85 -6.35 18.89 0.09
CA GLY A 85 -6.02 19.99 -0.81
C GLY A 85 -4.91 19.63 -1.80
N LEU A 86 -3.85 18.98 -1.31
CA LEU A 86 -2.76 18.48 -2.16
C LEU A 86 -3.25 17.43 -3.17
N THR A 87 -4.19 16.56 -2.79
CA THR A 87 -4.78 15.58 -3.70
C THR A 87 -5.52 16.27 -4.84
N VAL A 88 -6.36 17.27 -4.52
CA VAL A 88 -7.11 18.05 -5.51
C VAL A 88 -6.14 18.78 -6.45
N LEU A 89 -5.11 19.42 -5.89
CA LEU A 89 -4.08 20.11 -6.68
C LEU A 89 -3.35 19.15 -7.61
N LEU A 90 -2.93 17.99 -7.10
CA LEU A 90 -2.25 16.98 -7.92
C LEU A 90 -3.15 16.43 -9.02
N VAL A 91 -4.42 16.16 -8.74
CA VAL A 91 -5.40 15.74 -9.77
C VAL A 91 -5.53 16.81 -10.84
N TRP A 92 -5.69 18.07 -10.45
CA TRP A 92 -5.80 19.20 -11.38
C TRP A 92 -4.55 19.34 -12.26
N LEU A 93 -3.36 19.29 -11.65
CA LEU A 93 -2.09 19.33 -12.38
C LEU A 93 -1.95 18.14 -13.35
N LEU A 94 -2.27 16.93 -12.89
CA LEU A 94 -2.19 15.72 -13.70
C LEU A 94 -3.20 15.72 -14.86
N LEU A 95 -4.37 16.34 -14.70
CA LEU A 95 -5.34 16.51 -15.78
C LEU A 95 -4.86 17.57 -16.78
N ARG A 96 -4.28 18.66 -16.29
CA ARG A 96 -3.80 19.76 -17.14
C ARG A 96 -2.54 19.40 -17.93
N TRP A 97 -1.63 18.62 -17.32
CA TRP A 97 -0.39 18.16 -17.97
C TRP A 97 -0.54 16.79 -18.64
N GLY A 98 -1.62 16.09 -18.37
CA GLY A 98 -1.88 14.72 -18.85
C GLY A 98 -2.32 14.62 -20.31
N GLY A 99 -2.39 15.72 -21.05
CA GLY A 99 -2.61 15.72 -22.51
C GLY A 99 -1.46 15.09 -23.32
N ALA A 100 -0.30 14.86 -22.70
CA ALA A 100 0.86 14.23 -23.34
C ALA A 100 0.81 12.67 -23.35
N SER A 101 -0.24 12.05 -22.81
CA SER A 101 -0.36 10.59 -22.79
C SER A 101 -1.02 9.98 -24.03
N SER A 102 -1.37 10.79 -25.03
CA SER A 102 -1.92 10.32 -26.31
C SER A 102 -0.89 9.76 -27.28
N GLU A 103 0.41 9.91 -27.01
CA GLU A 103 1.50 9.36 -27.83
C GLU A 103 2.16 8.10 -27.25
N ILE A 104 1.45 7.29 -26.44
CA ILE A 104 2.00 6.02 -25.91
C ILE A 104 2.01 4.91 -26.99
N GLY A 105 1.80 5.24 -28.25
CA GLY A 105 1.87 4.29 -29.37
C GLY A 105 3.28 3.73 -29.64
N SER A 106 4.34 4.36 -29.15
CA SER A 106 5.72 3.88 -29.22
C SER A 106 6.41 3.91 -27.86
N ALA A 107 5.81 3.24 -26.85
CA ALA A 107 6.42 3.17 -25.53
C ALA A 107 7.79 2.50 -25.63
N SER A 108 8.86 3.31 -25.54
CA SER A 108 10.22 2.80 -25.51
C SER A 108 10.55 2.25 -24.11
N PHE A 109 11.54 1.36 -24.05
CA PHE A 109 12.07 0.84 -22.79
C PHE A 109 12.42 1.96 -21.80
N GLY A 110 13.10 3.02 -22.30
CA GLY A 110 13.48 4.19 -21.49
C GLY A 110 12.28 4.97 -20.95
N ALA A 111 11.23 5.14 -21.74
CA ALA A 111 10.02 5.83 -21.32
C ALA A 111 9.33 5.08 -20.16
N LEU A 112 9.16 3.76 -20.29
CA LEU A 112 8.58 2.94 -19.20
C LEU A 112 9.46 2.90 -17.96
N PHE A 113 10.78 2.91 -18.10
CA PHE A 113 11.70 3.02 -16.98
C PHE A 113 11.50 4.35 -16.23
N LEU A 114 11.39 5.48 -16.93
CA LEU A 114 11.15 6.79 -16.33
C LEU A 114 9.75 6.86 -15.68
N VAL A 115 8.74 6.25 -16.29
CA VAL A 115 7.40 6.12 -15.68
C VAL A 115 7.49 5.29 -14.41
N GLY A 116 8.22 4.18 -14.40
CA GLY A 116 8.47 3.38 -13.21
C GLY A 116 9.15 4.18 -12.09
N LEU A 117 10.17 4.97 -12.44
CA LEU A 117 10.88 5.82 -11.50
C LEU A 117 9.96 6.92 -10.91
N SER A 118 9.17 7.58 -11.75
CA SER A 118 8.23 8.63 -11.31
C SER A 118 7.05 8.10 -10.48
N THR A 119 6.63 6.85 -10.73
CA THR A 119 5.57 6.18 -9.96
C THR A 119 6.09 5.45 -8.71
N SER A 120 7.40 5.39 -8.50
CA SER A 120 8.02 4.74 -7.33
C SER A 120 7.49 5.21 -5.98
N PRO A 121 7.18 6.51 -5.73
CA PRO A 121 6.58 6.94 -4.48
C PRO A 121 5.22 6.29 -4.20
N HIS A 122 4.42 6.02 -5.24
CA HIS A 122 3.17 5.26 -5.13
C HIS A 122 3.44 3.81 -4.67
N CYS A 123 4.41 3.14 -5.30
CA CYS A 123 4.82 1.79 -4.91
C CYS A 123 5.31 1.75 -3.46
N LEU A 124 6.03 2.80 -3.03
CA LEU A 124 6.49 2.93 -1.66
C LEU A 124 5.33 3.04 -0.66
N GLY A 125 4.33 3.86 -0.98
CA GLY A 125 3.14 4.05 -0.14
C GLY A 125 2.32 2.77 0.05
N MET A 126 2.17 1.97 -1.00
CA MET A 126 1.40 0.71 -0.95
C MET A 126 2.24 -0.49 -0.50
N CYS A 127 3.38 -0.70 -1.12
CA CYS A 127 4.19 -1.91 -0.95
C CYS A 127 5.34 -1.74 0.05
N GLY A 128 5.67 -0.49 0.46
CA GLY A 128 6.79 -0.22 1.37
C GLY A 128 6.62 -0.87 2.74
N GLY A 129 5.39 -0.93 3.26
CA GLY A 129 5.09 -1.63 4.51
C GLY A 129 5.33 -3.15 4.41
N ILE A 130 4.97 -3.74 3.28
CA ILE A 130 5.19 -5.18 2.99
C ILE A 130 6.69 -5.45 2.86
N LEU A 131 7.40 -4.58 2.14
CA LEU A 131 8.86 -4.65 2.01
C LEU A 131 9.56 -4.59 3.36
N LEU A 132 9.20 -3.64 4.23
CA LEU A 132 9.74 -3.53 5.57
C LEU A 132 9.43 -4.77 6.42
N SER A 133 8.23 -5.33 6.32
CA SER A 133 7.87 -6.56 7.02
C SER A 133 8.67 -7.77 6.51
N ALA A 134 8.97 -7.83 5.23
CA ALA A 134 9.84 -8.87 4.65
C ALA A 134 11.30 -8.73 5.08
N CYS A 135 11.74 -7.51 5.41
CA CYS A 135 13.08 -7.22 5.94
C CYS A 135 13.15 -7.37 7.48
N ALA A 136 12.00 -7.33 8.19
CA ALA A 136 11.95 -7.39 9.64
C ALA A 136 12.47 -8.72 10.20
N GLY A 137 13.13 -8.64 11.36
CA GLY A 137 13.73 -9.82 12.03
C GLY A 137 15.09 -10.26 11.48
N ARG A 138 15.59 -9.65 10.40
CA ARG A 138 16.91 -9.95 9.85
C ARG A 138 17.98 -9.08 10.50
N LYS A 139 18.95 -9.71 11.15
CA LYS A 139 20.06 -9.02 11.82
C LYS A 139 21.14 -8.66 10.79
N GLY A 140 21.49 -7.39 10.72
CA GLY A 140 22.57 -6.85 9.90
C GLY A 140 22.12 -6.31 8.53
N ARG A 141 22.80 -5.22 8.10
CA ARG A 141 22.50 -4.47 6.87
C ARG A 141 22.53 -5.32 5.60
N LYS A 142 23.48 -6.27 5.52
CA LYS A 142 23.61 -7.18 4.36
C LYS A 142 22.41 -8.11 4.24
N ALA A 143 21.91 -8.66 5.36
CA ALA A 143 20.74 -9.55 5.35
C ALA A 143 19.45 -8.81 5.01
N GLN A 144 19.29 -7.57 5.46
CA GLN A 144 18.16 -6.71 5.10
C GLN A 144 18.19 -6.33 3.61
N LEU A 145 19.36 -5.97 3.09
CA LEU A 145 19.53 -5.65 1.67
C LEU A 145 19.26 -6.89 0.78
N GLY A 146 19.75 -8.06 1.18
CA GLY A 146 19.47 -9.31 0.48
C GLY A 146 17.97 -9.64 0.44
N ALA A 147 17.25 -9.38 1.54
CA ALA A 147 15.79 -9.54 1.58
C ALA A 147 15.07 -8.53 0.66
N ALA A 148 15.52 -7.29 0.64
CA ALA A 148 14.96 -6.25 -0.23
C ALA A 148 15.21 -6.57 -1.72
N LEU A 149 16.39 -7.07 -2.06
CA LEU A 149 16.72 -7.53 -3.41
C LEU A 149 15.87 -8.74 -3.80
N GLY A 150 15.71 -9.72 -2.93
CA GLY A 150 14.83 -10.87 -3.15
C GLY A 150 13.37 -10.44 -3.39
N TYR A 151 12.84 -9.53 -2.58
CA TYR A 151 11.51 -8.98 -2.75
C TYR A 151 11.32 -8.27 -4.10
N ASN A 152 12.24 -7.37 -4.46
CA ASN A 152 12.18 -6.66 -5.74
C ASN A 152 12.38 -7.62 -6.92
N GLY A 153 13.26 -8.64 -6.79
CA GLY A 153 13.43 -9.69 -7.79
C GLY A 153 12.13 -10.47 -8.05
N GLY A 154 11.40 -10.84 -6.98
CA GLY A 154 10.08 -11.48 -7.10
C GLY A 154 9.06 -10.60 -7.85
N ARG A 155 9.02 -9.30 -7.56
CA ARG A 155 8.17 -8.34 -8.28
C ARG A 155 8.56 -8.22 -9.75
N MET A 156 9.86 -8.14 -10.05
CA MET A 156 10.35 -8.09 -11.44
C MET A 156 9.91 -9.31 -12.24
N ILE A 157 10.00 -10.50 -11.66
CA ILE A 157 9.56 -11.75 -12.30
C ILE A 157 8.05 -11.69 -12.57
N SER A 158 7.23 -11.33 -11.58
CA SER A 158 5.77 -11.22 -11.75
C SER A 158 5.39 -10.18 -12.81
N TYR A 159 6.01 -9.01 -12.79
CA TYR A 159 5.71 -7.94 -13.73
C TYR A 159 6.10 -8.32 -15.16
N THR A 160 7.26 -8.96 -15.33
CA THR A 160 7.71 -9.45 -16.64
C THR A 160 6.77 -10.54 -17.18
N ALA A 161 6.35 -11.47 -16.32
CA ALA A 161 5.39 -12.51 -16.69
C ALA A 161 4.03 -11.93 -17.09
N LEU A 162 3.50 -11.00 -16.27
CA LEU A 162 2.26 -10.28 -16.59
C LEU A 162 2.38 -9.48 -17.89
N GLY A 163 3.55 -8.86 -18.13
CA GLY A 163 3.83 -8.14 -19.37
C GLY A 163 3.80 -9.05 -20.60
N ALA A 164 4.34 -10.25 -20.47
CA ALA A 164 4.25 -11.26 -21.55
C ALA A 164 2.80 -11.66 -21.83
N VAL A 165 2.01 -11.89 -20.76
CA VAL A 165 0.58 -12.24 -20.88
C VAL A 165 -0.20 -11.09 -21.52
N PHE A 166 -0.03 -9.86 -21.04
CA PHE A 166 -0.71 -8.70 -21.61
C PHE A 166 -0.30 -8.44 -23.06
N GLY A 167 0.99 -8.54 -23.38
CA GLY A 167 1.48 -8.41 -24.76
C GLY A 167 0.92 -9.48 -25.70
N ALA A 168 0.80 -10.73 -25.23
CA ALA A 168 0.16 -11.81 -25.99
C ALA A 168 -1.35 -11.57 -26.16
N LEU A 169 -2.06 -11.14 -25.10
CA LEU A 169 -3.48 -10.79 -25.17
C LEU A 169 -3.75 -9.65 -26.18
N GLY A 170 -2.80 -8.72 -26.32
CA GLY A 170 -2.87 -7.63 -27.29
C GLY A 170 -2.94 -8.08 -28.75
N THR A 171 -2.51 -9.30 -29.09
CA THR A 171 -2.65 -9.85 -30.43
C THR A 171 -4.06 -10.32 -30.77
N VAL A 172 -4.81 -10.76 -29.74
CA VAL A 172 -6.12 -11.39 -29.90
C VAL A 172 -7.25 -10.39 -29.70
N LEU A 173 -7.05 -9.42 -28.77
CA LEU A 173 -8.05 -8.43 -28.43
C LEU A 173 -7.84 -7.17 -29.30
N THR A 174 -8.66 -7.00 -30.31
CA THR A 174 -8.83 -5.69 -30.97
C THR A 174 -9.51 -4.75 -29.99
N TYR A 175 -8.73 -3.86 -29.39
CA TYR A 175 -9.24 -2.88 -28.43
C TYR A 175 -10.19 -1.89 -29.09
N THR A 176 -11.47 -2.01 -28.81
CA THR A 176 -12.40 -0.92 -29.06
C THR A 176 -12.19 0.19 -28.01
N LEU A 177 -12.31 1.44 -28.45
CA LEU A 177 -12.14 2.61 -27.57
C LEU A 177 -13.06 2.52 -26.34
N SER A 178 -14.27 1.99 -26.52
CA SER A 178 -15.26 1.78 -25.45
C SER A 178 -14.79 0.77 -24.38
N MET A 179 -14.13 -0.31 -24.79
CA MET A 179 -13.62 -1.33 -23.87
C MET A 179 -12.45 -0.79 -23.05
N LYS A 180 -11.60 0.04 -23.65
CA LYS A 180 -10.50 0.73 -22.98
C LYS A 180 -11.03 1.73 -21.95
N SER A 181 -12.01 2.55 -22.30
CA SER A 181 -12.60 3.55 -21.40
C SER A 181 -13.32 2.90 -20.21
N MET A 182 -14.07 1.81 -20.44
CA MET A 182 -14.74 1.06 -19.37
C MET A 182 -13.74 0.46 -18.38
N LEU A 183 -12.65 -0.13 -18.89
CA LEU A 183 -11.60 -0.71 -18.06
C LEU A 183 -10.90 0.37 -17.20
N PHE A 184 -10.56 1.53 -17.81
CA PHE A 184 -9.97 2.66 -17.09
C PHE A 184 -10.89 3.20 -16.01
N THR A 185 -12.18 3.29 -16.29
CA THR A 185 -13.19 3.81 -15.34
C THR A 185 -13.33 2.87 -14.15
N MET A 186 -13.54 1.56 -14.40
CA MET A 186 -13.67 0.56 -13.33
C MET A 186 -12.42 0.50 -12.46
N LEU A 187 -11.26 0.48 -13.09
CA LEU A 187 -9.99 0.38 -12.39
C LEU A 187 -9.67 1.66 -11.62
N GLY A 188 -9.94 2.83 -12.22
CA GLY A 188 -9.80 4.12 -11.56
C GLY A 188 -10.67 4.21 -10.32
N LEU A 189 -11.91 3.70 -10.38
CA LEU A 189 -12.81 3.61 -9.24
C LEU A 189 -12.22 2.75 -8.12
N VAL A 190 -11.75 1.55 -8.45
CA VAL A 190 -11.16 0.63 -7.46
C VAL A 190 -9.94 1.26 -6.79
N VAL A 191 -9.03 1.84 -7.58
CA VAL A 191 -7.81 2.49 -7.06
C VAL A 191 -8.15 3.72 -6.20
N ALA A 192 -9.13 4.52 -6.61
CA ALA A 192 -9.60 5.67 -5.81
C ALA A 192 -10.19 5.23 -4.47
N LEU A 193 -11.03 4.18 -4.47
CA LEU A 193 -11.60 3.61 -3.25
C LEU A 193 -10.51 3.05 -2.32
N LEU A 194 -9.50 2.37 -2.87
CA LEU A 194 -8.34 1.89 -2.09
C LEU A 194 -7.56 3.06 -1.47
N GLY A 195 -7.34 4.13 -2.23
CA GLY A 195 -6.69 5.34 -1.72
C GLY A 195 -7.49 5.99 -0.58
N LEU A 196 -8.81 6.12 -0.72
CA LEU A 196 -9.71 6.64 0.31
C LEU A 196 -9.73 5.73 1.56
N ASN A 197 -9.66 4.42 1.37
CA ASN A 197 -9.56 3.47 2.48
C ASN A 197 -8.24 3.64 3.25
N MET A 198 -7.12 3.92 2.56
CA MET A 198 -5.84 4.24 3.20
C MET A 198 -5.89 5.51 4.06
N TRP A 199 -6.75 6.45 3.72
CA TRP A 199 -7.01 7.66 4.53
C TRP A 199 -7.82 7.37 5.78
N GLY A 200 -8.48 6.19 5.86
CA GLY A 200 -9.39 5.82 6.96
C GLY A 200 -10.69 6.63 6.95
N LEU A 201 -11.09 7.15 5.79
CA LEU A 201 -12.35 7.88 5.61
C LEU A 201 -13.54 6.93 5.40
N LEU A 202 -13.29 5.76 4.84
CA LEU A 202 -14.33 4.75 4.64
C LEU A 202 -14.42 3.88 5.90
N PRO A 203 -15.62 3.77 6.54
CA PRO A 203 -15.80 2.82 7.61
C PRO A 203 -15.69 1.42 7.01
N ALA A 204 -14.56 0.75 7.31
CA ALA A 204 -14.32 -0.68 7.08
C ALA A 204 -15.05 -1.23 5.84
N LEU A 205 -14.68 -0.77 4.63
CA LEU A 205 -14.84 -1.70 3.51
C LEU A 205 -14.15 -2.99 3.95
N PRO A 206 -14.80 -4.16 3.82
CA PRO A 206 -14.11 -5.40 4.07
C PRO A 206 -12.86 -5.33 3.20
N SER A 207 -11.70 -5.15 3.85
CA SER A 207 -10.40 -5.15 3.17
C SER A 207 -10.46 -6.31 2.21
N LEU A 208 -10.38 -6.02 0.90
CA LEU A 208 -10.38 -7.05 -0.12
C LEU A 208 -9.45 -8.15 0.37
N PRO A 209 -9.89 -9.44 0.39
CA PRO A 209 -9.19 -10.49 1.12
C PRO A 209 -7.75 -10.75 0.64
N GLY A 210 -7.23 -9.92 -0.26
CA GLY A 210 -5.89 -9.98 -0.81
C GLY A 210 -4.86 -8.97 -0.27
N GLU A 211 -5.28 -7.79 0.21
CA GLU A 211 -4.33 -6.68 0.30
C GLU A 211 -3.48 -6.64 1.58
N GLN A 212 -4.06 -6.94 2.72
CA GLN A 212 -3.35 -6.94 4.00
C GLN A 212 -3.39 -8.30 4.69
N ASN A 213 -4.44 -9.11 4.41
CA ASN A 213 -4.58 -10.42 4.97
C ASN A 213 -3.69 -11.49 4.29
N ALA A 214 -3.25 -11.28 3.05
CA ALA A 214 -2.33 -12.22 2.41
C ALA A 214 -0.96 -12.22 3.13
N ALA A 215 -0.43 -11.05 3.47
CA ALA A 215 0.82 -10.95 4.23
C ALA A 215 0.65 -11.40 5.71
N CYS A 216 -0.54 -11.20 6.30
CA CYS A 216 -0.85 -11.63 7.67
C CYS A 216 -1.32 -13.10 7.76
N ARG A 217 -1.88 -13.67 6.69
CA ARG A 217 -2.33 -15.08 6.63
C ARG A 217 -1.25 -16.05 6.19
N LEU A 218 -0.12 -15.55 5.66
CA LEU A 218 1.00 -16.44 5.44
C LEU A 218 1.45 -17.04 6.77
N PRO A 219 1.60 -18.38 6.87
CA PRO A 219 2.17 -19.02 8.04
C PRO A 219 3.51 -18.35 8.37
N ASP A 220 3.81 -18.15 9.66
CA ASP A 220 5.05 -17.50 10.10
C ASP A 220 6.31 -18.09 9.46
N LYS A 221 6.29 -19.38 9.14
CA LYS A 221 7.34 -20.06 8.38
C LYS A 221 7.52 -19.51 6.96
N LEU A 222 6.43 -19.16 6.24
CA LEU A 222 6.51 -18.59 4.89
C LEU A 222 6.87 -17.09 4.92
N ARG A 223 6.45 -16.38 5.94
CA ARG A 223 6.79 -14.96 6.17
C ARG A 223 8.28 -14.74 6.39
N HIS A 224 8.95 -15.70 7.02
CA HIS A 224 10.40 -15.65 7.26
C HIS A 224 11.24 -16.25 6.13
N GLN A 225 10.70 -17.12 5.29
CA GLN A 225 11.53 -17.96 4.43
C GLN A 225 11.80 -17.45 3.03
N THR A 226 10.95 -16.58 2.42
CA THR A 226 11.25 -16.10 1.07
C THR A 226 10.71 -14.70 0.75
N PRO A 227 11.52 -13.64 0.93
CA PRO A 227 11.19 -12.30 0.43
C PRO A 227 10.83 -12.29 -1.06
N LEU A 228 11.44 -13.18 -1.83
CA LEU A 228 11.15 -13.40 -3.23
C LEU A 228 9.70 -13.83 -3.47
N LEU A 229 9.17 -14.78 -2.67
CA LEU A 229 7.78 -15.23 -2.79
C LEU A 229 6.80 -14.10 -2.44
N VAL A 230 7.09 -13.34 -1.39
CA VAL A 230 6.29 -12.17 -1.01
C VAL A 230 6.30 -11.13 -2.13
N GLY A 231 7.45 -10.89 -2.76
CA GLY A 231 7.59 -10.02 -3.92
C GLY A 231 6.78 -10.50 -5.12
N LEU A 232 6.82 -11.81 -5.41
CA LEU A 232 6.06 -12.44 -6.47
C LEU A 232 4.54 -12.23 -6.29
N LEU A 233 4.03 -12.50 -5.09
CA LEU A 233 2.62 -12.30 -4.76
C LEU A 233 2.20 -10.83 -4.79
N THR A 234 3.08 -9.95 -4.31
CA THR A 234 2.82 -8.49 -4.34
C THR A 234 2.80 -7.95 -5.77
N GLY A 235 3.56 -8.56 -6.68
CA GLY A 235 3.54 -8.22 -8.10
C GLY A 235 2.21 -8.50 -8.79
N LEU A 236 1.38 -9.38 -8.23
CA LEU A 236 0.01 -9.66 -8.72
C LEU A 236 -1.04 -8.68 -8.16
N MET A 237 -0.66 -7.78 -7.25
CA MET A 237 -1.62 -6.82 -6.70
C MET A 237 -2.10 -5.83 -7.77
N PRO A 238 -3.43 -5.69 -7.96
CA PRO A 238 -4.00 -4.75 -8.91
C PRO A 238 -3.77 -3.31 -8.44
N CYS A 239 -2.79 -2.62 -9.02
CA CYS A 239 -2.57 -1.19 -8.77
C CYS A 239 -2.63 -0.39 -10.07
N GLY A 240 -3.04 0.89 -9.98
CA GLY A 240 -3.23 1.74 -11.15
C GLY A 240 -1.98 1.90 -12.03
N ALA A 241 -0.80 1.95 -11.42
CA ALA A 241 0.46 2.07 -12.14
C ALA A 241 0.80 0.79 -12.94
N LEU A 242 0.56 -0.39 -12.33
CA LEU A 242 0.76 -1.68 -13.00
C LEU A 242 -0.18 -1.84 -14.20
N TYR A 243 -1.43 -1.45 -14.05
CA TYR A 243 -2.39 -1.53 -15.14
C TYR A 243 -2.08 -0.56 -16.28
N ALA A 244 -1.68 0.67 -15.97
CA ALA A 244 -1.27 1.63 -17.00
C ALA A 244 -0.08 1.10 -17.80
N ALA A 245 0.93 0.55 -17.13
CA ALA A 245 2.06 -0.11 -17.79
C ALA A 245 1.63 -1.38 -18.54
N GLY A 246 0.70 -2.17 -17.99
CA GLY A 246 0.12 -3.36 -18.62
C GLY A 246 -0.63 -3.05 -19.91
N LEU A 247 -1.38 -1.94 -19.97
CA LEU A 247 -2.05 -1.48 -21.19
C LEU A 247 -1.02 -1.07 -22.27
N CYS A 248 0.09 -0.43 -21.86
CA CYS A 248 1.20 -0.16 -22.79
C CYS A 248 1.84 -1.46 -23.28
N ALA A 249 2.00 -2.47 -22.41
CA ALA A 249 2.49 -3.79 -22.82
C ALA A 249 1.54 -4.46 -23.82
N MET A 250 0.25 -4.35 -23.58
CA MET A 250 -0.82 -4.90 -24.42
C MET A 250 -0.88 -4.22 -25.79
N SER A 251 -0.70 -2.89 -25.87
CA SER A 251 -0.66 -2.15 -27.13
C SER A 251 0.54 -2.54 -28.03
N SER A 252 1.56 -3.21 -27.47
CA SER A 252 2.70 -3.68 -28.22
C SER A 252 2.40 -4.87 -29.14
N GLY A 253 1.29 -5.60 -28.91
CA GLY A 253 0.87 -6.76 -29.69
C GLY A 253 1.92 -7.89 -29.73
N SER A 254 2.80 -7.98 -28.73
CA SER A 254 3.86 -8.99 -28.69
C SER A 254 4.21 -9.36 -27.26
N ALA A 255 4.20 -10.65 -26.93
CA ALA A 255 4.57 -11.14 -25.61
C ALA A 255 5.98 -10.70 -25.19
N ALA A 256 6.94 -10.77 -26.11
CA ALA A 256 8.33 -10.40 -25.83
C ALA A 256 8.48 -8.89 -25.56
N LYS A 257 7.84 -8.05 -26.39
CA LYS A 257 7.85 -6.60 -26.19
C LYS A 257 7.10 -6.21 -24.91
N GLY A 258 5.95 -6.82 -24.64
CA GLY A 258 5.20 -6.61 -23.42
C GLY A 258 6.00 -6.96 -22.18
N ALA A 259 6.71 -8.10 -22.19
CA ALA A 259 7.63 -8.49 -21.12
C ALA A 259 8.74 -7.46 -20.90
N GLN A 260 9.38 -6.99 -21.96
CA GLN A 260 10.45 -5.98 -21.90
C GLN A 260 9.96 -4.64 -21.34
N LEU A 261 8.79 -4.18 -21.77
CA LEU A 261 8.18 -2.93 -21.27
C LEU A 261 7.87 -3.00 -19.79
N MET A 262 7.28 -4.10 -19.32
CA MET A 262 6.96 -4.30 -17.91
C MET A 262 8.23 -4.53 -17.08
N LEU A 263 9.26 -5.15 -17.63
CA LEU A 263 10.57 -5.24 -16.98
C LEU A 263 11.19 -3.84 -16.79
N ALA A 264 11.15 -2.99 -17.83
CA ALA A 264 11.64 -1.62 -17.76
C ALA A 264 10.92 -0.81 -16.67
N PHE A 265 9.58 -0.91 -16.64
CA PHE A 265 8.77 -0.29 -15.60
C PHE A 265 9.16 -0.77 -14.19
N SER A 266 9.31 -2.09 -14.03
CA SER A 266 9.71 -2.69 -12.75
C SER A 266 11.10 -2.22 -12.30
N LEU A 267 12.08 -2.21 -13.22
CA LEU A 267 13.44 -1.70 -12.97
C LEU A 267 13.43 -0.25 -12.49
N GLY A 268 12.56 0.59 -13.06
CA GLY A 268 12.40 1.98 -12.63
C GLY A 268 11.94 2.12 -11.19
N THR A 269 11.17 1.16 -10.64
CA THR A 269 10.69 1.20 -9.25
C THR A 269 11.73 0.72 -8.24
N VAL A 270 12.71 -0.08 -8.65
CA VAL A 270 13.70 -0.74 -7.76
C VAL A 270 14.57 0.25 -6.98
N PRO A 271 15.16 1.31 -7.58
CA PRO A 271 16.10 2.18 -6.88
C PRO A 271 15.51 2.81 -5.63
N LEU A 272 14.29 3.37 -5.73
CA LEU A 272 13.64 4.02 -4.61
C LEU A 272 13.19 3.01 -3.54
N MET A 273 12.76 1.82 -3.94
CA MET A 273 12.40 0.74 -3.03
C MET A 273 13.61 0.22 -2.23
N LEU A 274 14.77 0.06 -2.88
CA LEU A 274 16.01 -0.35 -2.20
C LEU A 274 16.52 0.76 -1.27
N LEU A 275 16.45 2.02 -1.71
CA LEU A 275 16.80 3.15 -0.86
C LEU A 275 15.92 3.16 0.41
N PHE A 276 14.62 2.97 0.25
CA PHE A 276 13.70 2.91 1.38
C PHE A 276 13.96 1.72 2.30
N ALA A 277 14.25 0.54 1.76
CA ALA A 277 14.59 -0.62 2.58
C ALA A 277 15.87 -0.42 3.39
N SER A 278 16.87 0.25 2.81
CA SER A 278 18.15 0.53 3.48
C SER A 278 18.03 1.63 4.55
N LEU A 279 17.16 2.63 4.31
CA LEU A 279 16.91 3.75 5.23
C LEU A 279 15.79 3.42 6.24
N GLY A 280 14.90 2.49 5.91
CA GLY A 280 13.74 2.17 6.73
C GLY A 280 14.08 1.66 8.14
N ALA A 281 15.25 1.05 8.29
CA ALA A 281 15.78 0.66 9.59
C ALA A 281 16.24 1.85 10.46
N LEU A 282 16.53 3.00 9.82
CA LEU A 282 16.98 4.24 10.47
C LEU A 282 15.83 5.22 10.68
N LEU A 283 14.67 5.02 10.00
CA LEU A 283 13.53 5.91 10.12
C LEU A 283 12.84 5.74 11.48
N PRO A 284 12.64 6.83 12.23
CA PRO A 284 11.82 6.80 13.44
C PRO A 284 10.41 6.28 13.11
N ARG A 285 9.86 5.41 13.96
CA ARG A 285 8.52 4.82 13.78
C ARG A 285 7.41 5.84 13.50
N GLY A 286 7.58 7.09 13.93
CA GLY A 286 6.64 8.19 13.63
C GLY A 286 6.54 8.60 12.16
N TRP A 287 7.59 8.37 11.35
CA TRP A 287 7.61 8.74 9.94
C TRP A 287 6.74 7.85 9.05
N THR A 288 6.48 6.61 9.48
CA THR A 288 5.60 5.67 8.75
C THR A 288 4.18 6.23 8.57
N LYS A 289 3.71 7.06 9.51
CA LYS A 289 2.42 7.75 9.44
C LYS A 289 2.38 8.76 8.27
N TYR A 290 3.42 9.57 8.13
CA TYR A 290 3.51 10.58 7.06
C TYR A 290 3.69 9.91 5.70
N LEU A 291 4.51 8.87 5.61
CA LEU A 291 4.69 8.08 4.39
C LEU A 291 3.39 7.41 3.94
N ARG A 292 2.61 6.87 4.88
CA ARG A 292 1.30 6.29 4.58
C ARG A 292 0.32 7.34 4.06
N LYS A 293 0.28 8.54 4.65
CA LYS A 293 -0.57 9.64 4.17
C LYS A 293 -0.15 10.12 2.78
N LEU A 294 1.15 10.28 2.56
CA LEU A 294 1.67 10.63 1.24
C LEU A 294 1.31 9.57 0.18
N GLY A 295 1.48 8.30 0.52
CA GLY A 295 1.04 7.18 -0.33
C GLY A 295 -0.45 7.22 -0.64
N ALA A 296 -1.29 7.48 0.38
CA ALA A 296 -2.74 7.61 0.20
C ALA A 296 -3.10 8.76 -0.75
N VAL A 297 -2.45 9.94 -0.62
CA VAL A 297 -2.61 11.10 -1.53
C VAL A 297 -2.29 10.69 -2.97
N LEU A 298 -1.15 10.05 -3.19
CA LEU A 298 -0.70 9.66 -4.53
C LEU A 298 -1.62 8.60 -5.15
N VAL A 299 -2.02 7.58 -4.36
CA VAL A 299 -2.95 6.53 -4.83
C VAL A 299 -4.30 7.12 -5.20
N THR A 300 -4.87 7.96 -4.33
CA THR A 300 -6.17 8.58 -4.56
C THR A 300 -6.13 9.50 -5.80
N SER A 301 -5.08 10.32 -5.95
CA SER A 301 -4.95 11.22 -7.09
C SER A 301 -4.81 10.46 -8.41
N MET A 302 -4.06 9.36 -8.42
CA MET A 302 -3.92 8.52 -9.61
C MET A 302 -5.22 7.79 -9.96
N GLY A 303 -5.91 7.24 -8.95
CA GLY A 303 -7.22 6.59 -9.15
C GLY A 303 -8.26 7.57 -9.71
N LEU A 304 -8.31 8.79 -9.16
CA LEU A 304 -9.25 9.81 -9.60
C LEU A 304 -8.94 10.30 -11.03
N LYS A 305 -7.65 10.47 -11.37
CA LYS A 305 -7.23 10.77 -12.76
C LYS A 305 -7.68 9.68 -13.74
N MET A 306 -7.48 8.41 -13.39
CA MET A 306 -7.91 7.29 -14.25
C MET A 306 -9.42 7.25 -14.40
N LEU A 307 -10.18 7.46 -13.32
CA LEU A 307 -11.63 7.50 -13.32
C LEU A 307 -12.15 8.62 -14.24
N ILE A 308 -11.66 9.85 -14.05
CA ILE A 308 -12.05 11.02 -14.87
C ILE A 308 -11.67 10.80 -16.33
N GLY A 309 -10.45 10.34 -16.59
CA GLY A 309 -9.98 10.05 -17.94
C GLY A 309 -10.83 8.99 -18.66
N GLY A 310 -11.19 7.91 -17.95
CA GLY A 310 -12.08 6.88 -18.47
C GLY A 310 -13.48 7.41 -18.78
N LEU A 311 -14.06 8.24 -17.89
CA LEU A 311 -15.37 8.86 -18.10
C LEU A 311 -15.38 9.86 -19.26
N LEU A 312 -14.31 10.63 -19.44
CA LEU A 312 -14.18 11.54 -20.58
C LEU A 312 -14.10 10.78 -21.92
N LEU A 313 -13.40 9.67 -21.95
CA LEU A 313 -13.32 8.78 -23.14
C LEU A 313 -14.65 8.07 -23.45
N LEU A 314 -15.58 7.94 -22.47
CA LEU A 314 -16.92 7.38 -22.71
C LEU A 314 -17.88 8.43 -23.30
N ARG A 315 -17.59 9.72 -23.13
CA ARG A 315 -18.45 10.82 -23.61
C ARG A 315 -18.07 11.35 -24.99
N GLY A 316 -16.88 11.08 -25.46
CA GLY A 316 -16.39 11.48 -26.80
C GLY A 316 -16.35 10.30 -27.76
#